data_da8ae56ccad2b1aa12b46264ddec68e0
#
_entry.id   da8ae56ccad2b1aa12b46264ddec68e0
#
_cell.length_a   1.000
_cell.length_b   1.000
_cell.length_c   1.000
_cell.angle_alpha   90.00
_cell.angle_beta   90.00
_cell.angle_gamma   90.00
#
_symmetry.space_group_name_H-M   'P 1'
#
loop_
_entity.id
_entity.type
_entity.pdbx_description
1 polymer ?
#
loop_
_entity_poly.entity_id
_entity_poly.type
_entity_poly.pdbx_seq_one_letter_code
_entity_poly.pdbx_strand_id
1 'polypeptide(L)'
;PAEEAFPTDAALTREALVKALALQDTEPTPEAVAEHFGTDWLCYTVLGIAVWNTLYCSARISAPGEGLQAGLMRAVSADSDSDSIGAITGTLLGAHVGTLGDTQPLLEKLRGAADVRAVADRYITQLGQTP
;
A
#
# COMPACT_ATOMS: atom_id res chain seq x y z
N PRO A 1 1.60 41.49 6.85
CA PRO A 1 1.11 40.13 7.02
C PRO A 1 1.93 39.24 6.10
N ALA A 2 2.72 38.34 6.69
CA ALA A 2 3.38 37.31 5.91
C ALA A 2 2.27 36.45 5.28
N GLU A 3 2.25 36.40 3.95
CA GLU A 3 1.44 35.45 3.21
C GLU A 3 1.85 34.06 3.69
N GLU A 4 1.00 33.37 4.44
CA GLU A 4 1.22 31.99 4.81
C GLU A 4 1.24 31.20 3.50
N ALA A 5 2.45 30.82 3.08
CA ALA A 5 2.61 30.00 1.90
C ALA A 5 1.93 28.65 2.17
N PHE A 6 0.99 28.24 1.33
CA PHE A 6 0.40 26.92 1.39
C PHE A 6 1.50 25.84 1.31
N PRO A 7 1.41 24.78 2.11
CA PRO A 7 2.40 23.70 2.03
C PRO A 7 2.45 23.13 0.62
N THR A 8 3.66 22.87 0.15
CA THR A 8 3.88 22.22 -1.15
C THR A 8 3.49 20.74 -1.05
N ASP A 9 3.09 20.12 -2.18
CA ASP A 9 2.78 18.68 -2.24
C ASP A 9 3.94 17.82 -1.70
N ALA A 10 5.18 18.24 -1.91
CA ALA A 10 6.36 17.58 -1.38
C ALA A 10 6.43 17.65 0.17
N ALA A 11 6.04 18.78 0.77
CA ALA A 11 6.00 18.91 2.22
C ALA A 11 4.89 18.04 2.83
N LEU A 12 3.71 18.03 2.23
CA LEU A 12 2.58 17.18 2.65
C LEU A 12 2.89 15.70 2.51
N THR A 13 3.52 15.30 1.41
CA THR A 13 3.97 13.92 1.20
C THR A 13 4.99 13.50 2.26
N ARG A 14 5.96 14.35 2.56
CA ARG A 14 6.96 14.08 3.61
C ARG A 14 6.29 13.92 4.98
N GLU A 15 5.35 14.80 5.32
CA GLU A 15 4.61 14.73 6.58
C GLU A 15 3.82 13.43 6.69
N ALA A 16 3.10 13.03 5.64
CA ALA A 16 2.36 11.78 5.59
C ALA A 16 3.26 10.54 5.78
N LEU A 17 4.44 10.53 5.15
CA LEU A 17 5.41 9.43 5.32
C LEU A 17 6.02 9.39 6.72
N VAL A 18 6.35 10.54 7.31
CA VAL A 18 6.83 10.61 8.71
C VAL A 18 5.77 10.12 9.67
N LYS A 19 4.50 10.49 9.47
CA LYS A 19 3.38 9.99 10.25
C LYS A 19 3.22 8.48 10.11
N ALA A 20 3.29 7.92 8.89
CA ALA A 20 3.25 6.49 8.64
C ALA A 20 4.34 5.72 9.40
N LEU A 21 5.57 6.23 9.41
CA LEU A 21 6.68 5.68 10.17
C LEU A 21 6.43 5.71 11.69
N ALA A 22 5.87 6.80 12.21
CA ALA A 22 5.56 6.92 13.64
C ALA A 22 4.45 5.94 14.09
N LEU A 23 3.56 5.55 13.18
CA LEU A 23 2.43 4.65 13.42
C LEU A 23 2.72 3.17 13.11
N GLN A 24 3.94 2.82 12.70
CA GLN A 24 4.27 1.48 12.17
C GLN A 24 3.87 0.31 13.07
N ASP A 25 3.80 0.51 14.40
CA ASP A 25 3.42 -0.50 15.38
C ASP A 25 1.93 -0.47 15.76
N THR A 26 1.19 0.52 15.28
CA THR A 26 -0.25 0.68 15.48
C THR A 26 -1.00 0.01 14.34
N GLU A 27 -2.04 -0.76 14.64
CA GLU A 27 -2.86 -1.41 13.60
C GLU A 27 -3.64 -0.36 12.79
N PRO A 28 -3.55 -0.37 11.46
CA PRO A 28 -4.29 0.54 10.59
C PRO A 28 -5.74 0.08 10.40
N THR A 29 -6.53 0.11 11.48
CA THR A 29 -7.98 -0.13 11.40
C THR A 29 -8.67 1.04 10.67
N PRO A 30 -9.89 0.85 10.12
CA PRO A 30 -10.63 1.95 9.47
C PRO A 30 -10.75 3.19 10.37
N GLU A 31 -11.01 2.98 11.67
CA GLU A 31 -11.14 4.06 12.65
C GLU A 31 -9.81 4.79 12.88
N ALA A 32 -8.72 4.04 13.00
CA ALA A 32 -7.39 4.62 13.18
C ALA A 32 -6.93 5.37 11.92
N VAL A 33 -7.26 4.86 10.73
CA VAL A 33 -7.00 5.56 9.47
C VAL A 33 -7.75 6.87 9.44
N ALA A 34 -9.06 6.89 9.73
CA ALA A 34 -9.87 8.11 9.75
C ALA A 34 -9.35 9.12 10.78
N GLU A 35 -8.93 8.66 11.97
CA GLU A 35 -8.38 9.51 13.02
C GLU A 35 -7.05 10.18 12.62
N HIS A 36 -6.15 9.42 12.03
CA HIS A 36 -4.80 9.89 11.76
C HIS A 36 -4.64 10.56 10.41
N PHE A 37 -5.32 10.07 9.39
CA PHE A 37 -5.17 10.54 8.00
C PHE A 37 -6.41 11.19 7.42
N GLY A 38 -7.57 11.02 8.05
CA GLY A 38 -8.85 11.44 7.46
C GLY A 38 -9.38 10.44 6.44
N THR A 39 -10.42 10.86 5.72
CA THR A 39 -11.15 10.03 4.75
C THR A 39 -11.10 10.59 3.33
N ASP A 40 -10.14 11.48 3.07
CA ASP A 40 -9.96 12.07 1.75
C ASP A 40 -9.18 11.12 0.80
N TRP A 41 -9.08 11.52 -0.47
CA TRP A 41 -8.40 10.80 -1.55
C TRP A 41 -7.14 11.51 -2.06
N LEU A 42 -6.59 12.42 -1.27
CA LEU A 42 -5.41 13.15 -1.69
C LEU A 42 -4.19 12.24 -1.79
N CYS A 43 -3.37 12.43 -2.80
CA CYS A 43 -2.29 11.49 -3.13
C CYS A 43 -1.30 11.26 -1.97
N TYR A 44 -1.00 12.29 -1.18
CA TYR A 44 -0.13 12.15 -0.02
C TYR A 44 -0.80 11.43 1.15
N THR A 45 -2.12 11.58 1.34
CA THR A 45 -2.91 10.82 2.32
C THR A 45 -2.93 9.34 1.96
N VAL A 46 -3.30 9.03 0.72
CA VAL A 46 -3.35 7.65 0.19
C VAL A 46 -1.99 6.97 0.31
N LEU A 47 -0.92 7.66 -0.09
CA LEU A 47 0.45 7.13 0.03
C LEU A 47 0.84 6.88 1.49
N GLY A 48 0.53 7.82 2.39
CA GLY A 48 0.81 7.70 3.82
C GLY A 48 0.13 6.48 4.43
N ILE A 49 -1.16 6.27 4.14
CA ILE A 49 -1.94 5.12 4.61
C ILE A 49 -1.36 3.80 4.06
N ALA A 50 -1.06 3.77 2.75
CA ALA A 50 -0.51 2.57 2.12
C ALA A 50 0.86 2.18 2.69
N VAL A 51 1.73 3.17 2.95
CA VAL A 51 3.04 2.95 3.58
C VAL A 51 2.86 2.49 5.03
N TRP A 52 1.99 3.12 5.81
CA TRP A 52 1.70 2.68 7.18
C TRP A 52 1.22 1.22 7.21
N ASN A 53 0.21 0.88 6.41
CA ASN A 53 -0.29 -0.48 6.32
C ASN A 53 0.81 -1.48 5.89
N THR A 54 1.66 -1.09 4.94
CA THR A 54 2.79 -1.91 4.51
C THR A 54 3.78 -2.16 5.64
N LEU A 55 4.17 -1.13 6.39
CA LEU A 55 5.10 -1.24 7.51
C LEU A 55 4.54 -2.14 8.62
N TYR A 56 3.28 -1.92 9.00
CA TYR A 56 2.60 -2.73 10.00
C TYR A 56 2.55 -4.21 9.60
N CYS A 57 2.14 -4.49 8.36
CA CYS A 57 1.98 -5.86 7.86
C CYS A 57 3.33 -6.55 7.62
N SER A 58 4.33 -5.86 7.06
CA SER A 58 5.65 -6.45 6.79
C SER A 58 6.33 -6.97 8.05
N ALA A 59 6.18 -6.28 9.17
CA ALA A 59 6.72 -6.72 10.46
C ALA A 59 6.02 -7.96 11.03
N ARG A 60 4.83 -8.30 10.53
CA ARG A 60 3.94 -9.36 11.05
C ARG A 60 3.63 -10.45 10.04
N ILE A 61 4.15 -10.36 8.84
CA ILE A 61 3.77 -11.19 7.68
C ILE A 61 3.85 -12.70 7.95
N SER A 62 4.72 -13.13 8.88
CA SER A 62 4.90 -14.53 9.26
C SER A 62 4.08 -14.94 10.50
N ALA A 63 3.32 -14.03 11.11
CA ALA A 63 2.49 -14.36 12.27
C ALA A 63 1.21 -15.13 11.84
N PRO A 64 0.65 -15.99 12.71
CA PRO A 64 -0.59 -16.71 12.41
C PRO A 64 -1.74 -15.74 12.09
N GLY A 65 -2.44 -15.97 10.99
CA GLY A 65 -3.53 -15.10 10.52
C GLY A 65 -3.08 -13.81 9.82
N GLU A 66 -1.78 -13.56 9.79
CA GLU A 66 -1.19 -12.47 9.02
C GLU A 66 -0.60 -13.04 7.73
N GLY A 67 -0.59 -12.25 6.68
CA GLY A 67 -0.08 -12.64 5.38
C GLY A 67 -0.31 -11.53 4.38
N LEU A 68 0.04 -11.77 3.13
CA LEU A 68 -0.18 -10.80 2.07
C LEU A 68 -1.68 -10.51 1.90
N GLN A 69 -2.52 -11.55 1.98
CA GLN A 69 -3.99 -11.38 1.89
C GLN A 69 -4.53 -10.52 3.04
N ALA A 70 -4.13 -10.75 4.28
CA ALA A 70 -4.58 -9.97 5.43
C ALA A 70 -4.17 -8.49 5.29
N GLY A 71 -2.95 -8.23 4.82
CA GLY A 71 -2.48 -6.87 4.54
C GLY A 71 -3.29 -6.17 3.45
N LEU A 72 -3.64 -6.87 2.38
CA LEU A 72 -4.50 -6.33 1.33
C LEU A 72 -5.92 -6.07 1.84
N MET A 73 -6.49 -6.97 2.63
CA MET A 73 -7.83 -6.78 3.21
C MET A 73 -7.89 -5.56 4.12
N ARG A 74 -6.87 -5.30 4.94
CA ARG A 74 -6.78 -4.07 5.73
C ARG A 74 -6.73 -2.83 4.84
N ALA A 75 -5.89 -2.85 3.81
CA ALA A 75 -5.73 -1.73 2.89
C ALA A 75 -7.04 -1.32 2.21
N VAL A 76 -7.81 -2.30 1.71
CA VAL A 76 -9.07 -2.03 1.00
C VAL A 76 -10.27 -1.79 1.94
N SER A 77 -10.09 -2.00 3.25
CA SER A 77 -11.11 -1.72 4.26
C SER A 77 -11.01 -0.30 4.83
N ALA A 78 -9.98 0.46 4.45
CA ALA A 78 -9.86 1.87 4.86
C ALA A 78 -11.02 2.69 4.28
N ASP A 79 -11.58 3.56 5.12
CA ASP A 79 -12.64 4.50 4.71
C ASP A 79 -12.01 5.74 4.01
N SER A 80 -11.37 5.50 2.88
CA SER A 80 -10.69 6.48 2.03
C SER A 80 -10.62 5.91 0.61
N ASP A 81 -9.66 6.30 -0.22
CA ASP A 81 -9.42 5.79 -1.58
C ASP A 81 -8.87 4.34 -1.54
N SER A 82 -9.76 3.40 -1.20
CA SER A 82 -9.41 2.01 -0.86
C SER A 82 -8.76 1.23 -2.02
N ASP A 83 -9.10 1.51 -3.26
CA ASP A 83 -8.52 0.86 -4.43
C ASP A 83 -7.08 1.34 -4.68
N SER A 84 -6.82 2.62 -4.57
CA SER A 84 -5.45 3.16 -4.65
C SER A 84 -4.58 2.72 -3.47
N ILE A 85 -5.12 2.75 -2.23
CA ILE A 85 -4.42 2.24 -1.04
C ILE A 85 -4.08 0.76 -1.22
N GLY A 86 -5.05 -0.05 -1.68
CA GLY A 86 -4.88 -1.47 -1.96
C GLY A 86 -3.82 -1.74 -3.03
N ALA A 87 -3.82 -0.99 -4.13
CA ALA A 87 -2.86 -1.13 -5.22
C ALA A 87 -1.43 -0.82 -4.77
N ILE A 88 -1.22 0.28 -4.03
CA ILE A 88 0.11 0.67 -3.53
C ILE A 88 0.59 -0.32 -2.47
N THR A 89 -0.26 -0.67 -1.49
CA THR A 89 0.07 -1.67 -0.46
C THR A 89 0.42 -3.01 -1.08
N GLY A 90 -0.38 -3.48 -2.06
CA GLY A 90 -0.12 -4.73 -2.76
C GLY A 90 1.20 -4.75 -3.51
N THR A 91 1.57 -3.64 -4.14
CA THR A 91 2.85 -3.47 -4.81
C THR A 91 4.01 -3.56 -3.82
N LEU A 92 3.94 -2.83 -2.70
CA LEU A 92 5.00 -2.78 -1.69
C LEU A 92 5.15 -4.10 -0.94
N LEU A 93 4.04 -4.69 -0.47
CA LEU A 93 4.06 -5.99 0.21
C LEU A 93 4.46 -7.13 -0.73
N GLY A 94 3.97 -7.12 -1.98
CA GLY A 94 4.35 -8.10 -2.98
C GLY A 94 5.86 -8.08 -3.27
N ALA A 95 6.45 -6.90 -3.39
CA ALA A 95 7.89 -6.72 -3.54
C ALA A 95 8.67 -7.19 -2.30
N HIS A 96 8.14 -6.96 -1.10
CA HIS A 96 8.76 -7.39 0.16
C HIS A 96 8.73 -8.92 0.32
N VAL A 97 7.60 -9.55 0.01
CA VAL A 97 7.41 -11.01 0.16
C VAL A 97 8.07 -11.79 -0.99
N GLY A 98 8.11 -11.23 -2.18
CA GLY A 98 8.70 -11.87 -3.38
C GLY A 98 7.91 -13.06 -3.94
N THR A 99 6.70 -13.30 -3.43
CA THR A 99 5.81 -14.38 -3.86
C THR A 99 4.35 -13.98 -3.70
N LEU A 100 3.45 -14.64 -4.42
CA LEU A 100 2.01 -14.42 -4.27
C LEU A 100 1.43 -15.05 -3.00
N GLY A 101 2.12 -16.04 -2.40
CA GLY A 101 1.73 -16.66 -1.15
C GLY A 101 0.25 -17.03 -1.07
N ASP A 102 -0.41 -16.55 -0.02
CA ASP A 102 -1.83 -16.77 0.27
C ASP A 102 -2.81 -16.01 -0.64
N THR A 103 -2.31 -15.10 -1.48
CA THR A 103 -3.14 -14.36 -2.46
C THR A 103 -3.35 -15.11 -3.78
N GLN A 104 -2.64 -16.20 -4.01
CA GLN A 104 -2.76 -16.98 -5.25
C GLN A 104 -4.22 -17.35 -5.60
N PRO A 105 -5.08 -17.81 -4.66
CA PRO A 105 -6.48 -18.11 -4.97
C PRO A 105 -7.33 -16.89 -5.36
N LEU A 106 -6.95 -15.70 -4.89
CA LEU A 106 -7.62 -14.45 -5.26
C LEU A 106 -7.26 -14.06 -6.70
N LEU A 107 -5.99 -14.20 -7.05
CA LEU A 107 -5.51 -13.90 -8.39
C LEU A 107 -6.17 -14.80 -9.45
N GLU A 108 -6.42 -16.08 -9.14
CA GLU A 108 -7.08 -17.01 -10.05
C GLU A 108 -8.53 -16.59 -10.37
N LYS A 109 -9.18 -15.86 -9.47
CA LYS A 109 -10.54 -15.34 -9.66
C LYS A 109 -10.57 -13.97 -10.32
N LEU A 110 -9.43 -13.30 -10.45
CA LEU A 110 -9.36 -11.96 -10.98
C LEU A 110 -9.57 -11.98 -12.50
N ARG A 111 -10.53 -11.18 -12.99
CA ARG A 111 -10.70 -10.97 -14.42
C ARG A 111 -9.45 -10.30 -14.99
N GLY A 112 -8.89 -10.85 -16.06
CA GLY A 112 -7.68 -10.31 -16.69
C GLY A 112 -6.36 -10.72 -16.02
N ALA A 113 -6.37 -11.63 -15.05
CA ALA A 113 -5.15 -12.11 -14.39
C ALA A 113 -4.09 -12.63 -15.37
N ALA A 114 -4.52 -13.30 -16.45
CA ALA A 114 -3.61 -13.78 -17.49
C ALA A 114 -2.90 -12.64 -18.21
N ASP A 115 -3.62 -11.56 -18.54
CA ASP A 115 -3.06 -10.39 -19.21
C ASP A 115 -2.06 -9.66 -18.31
N VAL A 116 -2.39 -9.50 -17.01
CA VAL A 116 -1.48 -8.90 -16.04
C VAL A 116 -0.20 -9.71 -15.92
N ARG A 117 -0.30 -11.05 -15.82
CA ARG A 117 0.87 -11.93 -15.79
C ARG A 117 1.72 -11.79 -17.05
N ALA A 118 1.10 -11.81 -18.23
CA ALA A 118 1.81 -11.67 -19.49
C ALA A 118 2.57 -10.34 -19.62
N VAL A 119 2.01 -9.25 -19.07
CA VAL A 119 2.70 -7.95 -18.99
C VAL A 119 3.87 -8.00 -18.02
N ALA A 120 3.68 -8.57 -16.84
CA ALA A 120 4.74 -8.71 -15.83
C ALA A 120 5.92 -9.57 -16.36
N ASP A 121 5.62 -10.71 -16.99
CA ASP A 121 6.64 -11.61 -17.55
C ASP A 121 7.47 -10.92 -18.66
N ARG A 122 6.81 -10.15 -19.53
CA ARG A 122 7.51 -9.35 -20.55
C ARG A 122 8.42 -8.30 -19.91
N TYR A 123 7.94 -7.62 -18.89
CA TYR A 123 8.73 -6.59 -18.20
C TYR A 123 9.98 -7.19 -17.56
N ILE A 124 9.84 -8.31 -16.84
CA ILE A 124 10.97 -9.02 -16.21
C ILE A 124 11.98 -9.49 -17.26
N THR A 125 11.47 -10.04 -18.39
CA THR A 125 12.32 -10.48 -19.49
C THR A 125 13.15 -9.32 -20.08
N GLN A 126 12.53 -8.16 -20.24
CA GLN A 126 13.22 -6.96 -20.75
C GLN A 126 14.28 -6.45 -19.77
N LEU A 127 13.98 -6.43 -18.47
CA LEU A 127 14.96 -6.04 -17.44
C LEU A 127 16.18 -6.98 -17.40
N GLY A 128 15.96 -8.29 -17.56
CA GLY A 128 17.03 -9.29 -17.60
C GLY A 128 17.89 -9.24 -18.88
N GLN A 129 17.47 -8.50 -19.91
CA GLN A 129 18.19 -8.32 -21.16
C GLN A 129 18.98 -6.99 -21.23
N THR A 130 18.88 -6.15 -20.20
CA THR A 130 19.64 -4.89 -20.11
C THR A 130 21.05 -5.22 -19.63
N PRO A 131 22.12 -4.88 -20.39
CA PRO A 131 23.51 -5.21 -20.05
C PRO A 131 24.00 -4.47 -18.83
#